data_08c8b60bc481d6dc8139b41be094273a
#
_entry.id   08c8b60bc481d6dc8139b41be094273a
#
_cell.length_a   1.000
_cell.length_b   1.000
_cell.length_c   1.000
_cell.angle_alpha   90.00
_cell.angle_beta   90.00
_cell.angle_gamma   90.00
#
_symmetry.space_group_name_H-M   'P 1'
#
loop_
_entity.id
_entity.type
_entity.pdbx_description
1 polymer ?
#
loop_
_entity_poly.entity_id
_entity_poly.type
_entity_poly.pdbx_seq_one_letter_code
_entity_poly.pdbx_strand_id
1 'polypeptide(L)'
;AGRPGQISWDRRTFEGLIQRPPERLQSRFRVSHGMLVQALGREGRPGGYAFLVHLIGLLPESPPRRARHLRQLALICRSLLQAGIVTLNRDQKPPRLEVAEDLQAEFNLHETLSLFLVEAVERLRPKHGDPELTLISLVEAVLEDPRQVLYAQEKRLRDALATRLKSQGVPFHERQARLQQVTWPRPAEAFLEGAFRGFAARHPWLSFEDLRPKSVARELLEEGLDFNGYVLRYGIQRVEGILLRHLGAVYRTLIQTVPEGARTPRLMDMAARLREVIA
;
A
#
# COMPACT_ATOMS: atom_id res chain seq x y z
N ALA A 1 -23.15 31.41 12.16
CA ALA A 1 -21.81 30.84 12.15
C ALA A 1 -21.89 29.46 11.50
N GLY A 2 -21.32 29.31 10.29
CA GLY A 2 -21.30 28.05 9.56
C GLY A 2 -20.44 26.99 10.29
N ARG A 3 -20.79 25.71 10.13
CA ARG A 3 -20.01 24.59 10.70
C ARG A 3 -18.60 24.54 10.09
N PRO A 4 -17.54 24.23 10.85
CA PRO A 4 -16.20 24.06 10.30
C PRO A 4 -16.22 23.02 9.17
N GLY A 5 -15.74 23.38 7.98
CA GLY A 5 -15.71 22.52 6.79
C GLY A 5 -16.90 22.70 5.82
N GLN A 6 -17.88 23.54 6.13
CA GLN A 6 -18.97 23.84 5.21
C GLN A 6 -18.63 25.10 4.39
N ILE A 7 -18.48 24.93 3.08
CA ILE A 7 -18.29 26.04 2.14
C ILE A 7 -19.64 26.71 1.96
N SER A 8 -19.80 27.96 2.42
CA SER A 8 -21.00 28.75 2.15
C SER A 8 -20.91 29.30 0.72
N TRP A 9 -21.88 28.93 -0.10
CA TRP A 9 -22.03 29.47 -1.45
C TRP A 9 -22.78 30.81 -1.38
N ASP A 10 -22.04 31.89 -1.26
CA ASP A 10 -22.60 33.25 -1.38
C ASP A 10 -22.18 33.90 -2.69
N ARG A 11 -22.80 35.02 -3.00
CA ARG A 11 -22.53 35.79 -4.23
C ARG A 11 -21.06 36.17 -4.33
N ARG A 12 -20.40 36.53 -3.23
CA ARG A 12 -19.00 36.92 -3.17
C ARG A 12 -18.07 35.75 -3.50
N THR A 13 -18.40 34.56 -3.04
CA THR A 13 -17.67 33.32 -3.37
C THR A 13 -17.79 33.02 -4.86
N PHE A 14 -19.00 33.17 -5.41
CA PHE A 14 -19.26 32.93 -6.83
C PHE A 14 -18.53 33.95 -7.73
N GLU A 15 -18.63 35.24 -7.42
CA GLU A 15 -17.90 36.32 -8.15
C GLU A 15 -16.37 36.10 -8.04
N GLY A 16 -15.88 35.70 -6.89
CA GLY A 16 -14.47 35.32 -6.69
C GLY A 16 -14.01 34.15 -7.55
N LEU A 17 -14.86 33.15 -7.77
CA LEU A 17 -14.54 32.00 -8.62
C LEU A 17 -14.50 32.42 -10.13
N ILE A 18 -15.38 33.30 -10.55
CA ILE A 18 -15.40 33.80 -11.95
C ILE A 18 -14.21 34.73 -12.25
N GLN A 19 -13.81 35.57 -11.30
CA GLN A 19 -12.78 36.57 -11.49
C GLN A 19 -11.37 36.10 -11.22
N ARG A 20 -11.20 34.98 -10.47
CA ARG A 20 -9.87 34.44 -10.21
C ARG A 20 -9.34 33.71 -11.43
N PRO A 21 -8.05 33.90 -11.78
CA PRO A 21 -7.44 33.05 -12.79
C PRO A 21 -7.53 31.57 -12.32
N PRO A 22 -7.75 30.62 -13.24
CA PRO A 22 -7.85 29.23 -12.92
C PRO A 22 -6.60 28.77 -12.17
N GLU A 23 -6.78 28.01 -11.09
CA GLU A 23 -5.66 27.44 -10.34
C GLU A 23 -4.84 26.56 -11.29
N ARG A 24 -3.51 26.69 -11.20
CA ARG A 24 -2.63 25.84 -11.97
C ARG A 24 -2.80 24.39 -11.51
N LEU A 25 -3.20 23.52 -12.42
CA LEU A 25 -3.28 22.09 -12.15
C LEU A 25 -1.90 21.59 -11.72
N GLN A 26 -1.84 20.98 -10.55
CA GLN A 26 -0.63 20.30 -10.08
C GLN A 26 -0.75 18.84 -10.46
N SER A 27 0.20 18.35 -11.23
CA SER A 27 0.29 16.95 -11.57
C SER A 27 0.61 16.13 -10.33
N ARG A 28 -0.14 15.04 -10.12
CA ARG A 28 0.15 13.98 -9.13
C ARG A 28 0.85 12.79 -9.78
N PHE A 29 1.38 12.98 -10.96
CA PHE A 29 2.04 11.94 -11.71
C PHE A 29 3.25 11.40 -10.93
N ARG A 30 3.34 10.08 -10.82
CA ARG A 30 4.48 9.36 -10.25
C ARG A 30 4.82 8.21 -11.17
N VAL A 31 6.09 8.08 -11.49
CA VAL A 31 6.59 6.91 -12.22
C VAL A 31 6.60 5.73 -11.27
N SER A 32 5.95 4.62 -11.66
CA SER A 32 5.93 3.38 -10.90
C SER A 32 6.44 2.20 -11.75
N HIS A 33 6.76 1.08 -11.09
CA HIS A 33 7.17 -0.15 -11.75
C HIS A 33 6.06 -0.67 -12.68
N GLY A 34 4.77 -0.67 -12.24
CA GLY A 34 3.64 -1.06 -13.03
C GLY A 34 3.42 -0.27 -14.28
N MET A 35 3.62 1.00 -14.16
CA MET A 35 3.55 1.88 -15.32
C MET A 35 4.62 1.49 -16.36
N LEU A 36 5.83 1.12 -15.91
CA LEU A 36 6.88 0.65 -16.84
C LEU A 36 6.53 -0.71 -17.44
N VAL A 37 6.14 -1.69 -16.59
CA VAL A 37 5.78 -3.04 -17.07
C VAL A 37 4.59 -2.99 -18.03
N GLN A 38 3.52 -2.25 -17.69
CA GLN A 38 2.38 -2.06 -18.60
C GLN A 38 2.76 -1.36 -19.91
N ALA A 39 3.65 -0.37 -19.84
CA ALA A 39 4.13 0.31 -21.04
C ALA A 39 4.96 -0.61 -21.93
N LEU A 40 5.75 -1.51 -21.34
CA LEU A 40 6.55 -2.49 -22.09
C LEU A 40 5.67 -3.51 -22.82
N GLY A 41 4.54 -3.91 -22.24
CA GLY A 41 3.54 -4.78 -22.88
C GLY A 41 2.65 -4.09 -23.91
N ARG A 42 2.77 -2.77 -24.07
CA ARG A 42 1.93 -2.02 -25.01
C ARG A 42 2.38 -2.19 -26.46
N GLU A 43 1.46 -2.54 -27.32
CA GLU A 43 1.64 -2.49 -28.77
C GLU A 43 1.49 -1.04 -29.27
N GLY A 44 2.29 -0.67 -30.29
CA GLY A 44 2.21 0.64 -30.93
C GLY A 44 3.54 1.42 -30.92
N ARG A 45 3.56 2.57 -31.60
CA ARG A 45 4.74 3.46 -31.71
C ARG A 45 4.41 4.87 -31.16
N PRO A 46 5.23 5.43 -30.27
CA PRO A 46 6.34 4.80 -29.57
C PRO A 46 5.84 3.78 -28.54
N GLY A 47 6.47 2.61 -28.46
CA GLY A 47 6.15 1.57 -27.50
C GLY A 47 7.09 1.59 -26.28
N GLY A 48 6.69 0.88 -25.22
CA GLY A 48 7.54 0.57 -24.09
C GLY A 48 8.14 1.78 -23.39
N TYR A 49 9.44 1.72 -23.13
CA TYR A 49 10.20 2.76 -22.43
C TYR A 49 10.11 4.13 -23.13
N ALA A 50 10.23 4.16 -24.45
CA ALA A 50 10.16 5.39 -25.24
C ALA A 50 8.79 6.10 -25.11
N PHE A 51 7.70 5.34 -24.98
CA PHE A 51 6.37 5.88 -24.69
C PHE A 51 6.35 6.65 -23.35
N LEU A 52 6.93 6.09 -22.30
CA LEU A 52 6.97 6.77 -20.99
C LEU A 52 7.86 8.02 -21.02
N VAL A 53 8.99 7.98 -21.72
CA VAL A 53 9.83 9.17 -21.90
C VAL A 53 9.04 10.28 -22.61
N HIS A 54 8.31 9.93 -23.67
CA HIS A 54 7.45 10.86 -24.38
C HIS A 54 6.34 11.42 -23.49
N LEU A 55 5.64 10.56 -22.78
CA LEU A 55 4.58 10.93 -21.84
C LEU A 55 5.08 11.91 -20.78
N ILE A 56 6.23 11.65 -20.17
CA ILE A 56 6.86 12.55 -19.17
C ILE A 56 7.19 13.91 -19.81
N GLY A 57 7.61 13.91 -21.08
CA GLY A 57 7.86 15.14 -21.83
C GLY A 57 6.62 16.02 -22.00
N LEU A 58 5.43 15.43 -22.11
CA LEU A 58 4.15 16.12 -22.28
C LEU A 58 3.53 16.62 -20.97
N LEU A 59 4.07 16.22 -19.79
CA LEU A 59 3.50 16.64 -18.51
C LEU A 59 3.56 18.17 -18.35
N PRO A 60 2.50 18.80 -17.84
CA PRO A 60 2.45 20.25 -17.56
C PRO A 60 3.26 20.57 -16.29
N GLU A 61 4.53 20.18 -16.27
CA GLU A 61 5.43 20.34 -15.14
C GLU A 61 6.69 21.10 -15.53
N SER A 62 7.39 21.64 -14.52
CA SER A 62 8.66 22.32 -14.74
C SER A 62 9.75 21.36 -15.25
N PRO A 63 10.72 21.85 -16.05
CA PRO A 63 11.81 21.03 -16.55
C PRO A 63 12.55 20.22 -15.46
N PRO A 64 12.85 20.79 -14.25
CA PRO A 64 13.46 20.02 -13.17
C PRO A 64 12.61 18.86 -12.67
N ARG A 65 11.26 19.02 -12.61
CA ARG A 65 10.34 17.94 -12.21
C ARG A 65 10.30 16.84 -13.27
N ARG A 66 10.20 17.17 -14.54
CA ARG A 66 10.28 16.20 -15.64
C ARG A 66 11.60 15.43 -15.63
N ALA A 67 12.74 16.12 -15.41
CA ALA A 67 14.04 15.47 -15.28
C ALA A 67 14.11 14.51 -14.08
N ARG A 68 13.40 14.82 -12.97
CA ARG A 68 13.29 13.91 -11.82
C ARG A 68 12.51 12.64 -12.19
N HIS A 69 11.38 12.76 -12.89
CA HIS A 69 10.62 11.61 -13.37
C HIS A 69 11.43 10.72 -14.32
N LEU A 70 12.20 11.33 -15.24
CA LEU A 70 13.07 10.57 -16.16
C LEU A 70 14.17 9.82 -15.40
N ARG A 71 14.79 10.44 -14.40
CA ARG A 71 15.78 9.74 -13.54
C ARG A 71 15.13 8.58 -12.78
N GLN A 72 13.94 8.79 -12.22
CA GLN A 72 13.19 7.76 -11.53
C GLN A 72 12.86 6.60 -12.48
N LEU A 73 12.38 6.89 -13.69
CA LEU A 73 12.11 5.89 -14.72
C LEU A 73 13.35 5.05 -15.04
N ALA A 74 14.53 5.70 -15.21
CA ALA A 74 15.78 5.00 -15.47
C ALA A 74 16.22 4.11 -14.30
N LEU A 75 16.05 4.57 -13.06
CA LEU A 75 16.35 3.78 -11.86
C LEU A 75 15.44 2.56 -11.74
N ILE A 76 14.14 2.74 -11.95
CA ILE A 76 13.15 1.65 -11.97
C ILE A 76 13.50 0.63 -13.05
N CYS A 77 13.79 1.08 -14.27
CA CYS A 77 14.17 0.21 -15.36
C CYS A 77 15.42 -0.63 -15.02
N ARG A 78 16.46 0.00 -14.45
CA ARG A 78 17.67 -0.71 -14.01
C ARG A 78 17.36 -1.74 -12.92
N SER A 79 16.52 -1.41 -11.96
CA SER A 79 16.10 -2.32 -10.90
C SER A 79 15.40 -3.56 -11.46
N LEU A 80 14.47 -3.36 -12.38
CA LEU A 80 13.75 -4.48 -13.03
C LEU A 80 14.67 -5.35 -13.89
N LEU A 81 15.65 -4.76 -14.58
CA LEU A 81 16.68 -5.49 -15.30
C LEU A 81 17.56 -6.33 -14.37
N GLN A 82 17.98 -5.76 -13.22
CA GLN A 82 18.78 -6.47 -12.22
C GLN A 82 18.00 -7.61 -11.54
N ALA A 83 16.69 -7.43 -11.37
CA ALA A 83 15.80 -8.46 -10.82
C ALA A 83 15.39 -9.53 -11.85
N GLY A 84 15.81 -9.40 -13.13
CA GLY A 84 15.43 -10.34 -14.18
C GLY A 84 13.97 -10.24 -14.64
N ILE A 85 13.21 -9.27 -14.14
CA ILE A 85 11.80 -9.04 -14.48
C ILE A 85 11.66 -8.46 -15.88
N VAL A 86 12.61 -7.63 -16.26
CA VAL A 86 12.72 -7.05 -17.61
C VAL A 86 14.03 -7.52 -18.21
N THR A 87 13.99 -7.90 -19.48
CA THR A 87 15.16 -8.29 -20.28
C THR A 87 15.37 -7.32 -21.43
N LEU A 88 16.61 -7.19 -21.88
CA LEU A 88 16.95 -6.40 -23.04
C LEU A 88 17.11 -7.32 -24.24
N ASN A 89 16.12 -7.32 -25.13
CA ASN A 89 16.20 -8.03 -26.40
C ASN A 89 17.10 -7.23 -27.38
N ARG A 90 18.32 -7.74 -27.64
CA ARG A 90 19.31 -7.12 -28.52
C ARG A 90 19.18 -7.54 -29.96
N ASP A 91 18.37 -8.55 -30.21
CA ASP A 91 18.17 -9.09 -31.60
C ASP A 91 17.27 -8.17 -32.41
N GLN A 92 16.46 -7.34 -31.72
CA GLN A 92 15.67 -6.29 -32.36
C GLN A 92 16.49 -4.98 -32.54
N LYS A 93 16.26 -4.32 -33.65
CA LYS A 93 16.87 -3.02 -33.96
C LYS A 93 15.78 -1.94 -34.09
N PRO A 94 15.72 -0.97 -33.18
CA PRO A 94 16.58 -0.79 -32.00
C PRO A 94 16.31 -1.85 -30.92
N PRO A 95 17.27 -2.08 -29.99
CA PRO A 95 17.09 -3.01 -28.87
C PRO A 95 15.84 -2.67 -28.07
N ARG A 96 15.07 -3.68 -27.68
CA ARG A 96 13.79 -3.52 -27.00
C ARG A 96 13.84 -4.11 -25.58
N LEU A 97 13.25 -3.39 -24.63
CA LEU A 97 12.98 -3.92 -23.31
C LEU A 97 11.69 -4.73 -23.33
N GLU A 98 11.75 -5.95 -22.84
CA GLU A 98 10.64 -6.90 -22.80
C GLU A 98 10.46 -7.42 -21.38
N VAL A 99 9.24 -7.71 -20.99
CA VAL A 99 8.94 -8.33 -19.71
C VAL A 99 9.17 -9.83 -19.86
N ALA A 100 9.84 -10.46 -18.89
CA ALA A 100 10.04 -11.91 -18.88
C ALA A 100 8.69 -12.64 -18.90
N GLU A 101 8.54 -13.64 -19.81
CA GLU A 101 7.25 -14.29 -20.08
C GLU A 101 6.62 -14.94 -18.86
N ASP A 102 7.43 -15.49 -17.95
CA ASP A 102 6.98 -16.13 -16.71
C ASP A 102 6.32 -15.17 -15.71
N LEU A 103 6.54 -13.85 -15.88
CA LEU A 103 6.08 -12.81 -14.96
C LEU A 103 4.88 -12.02 -15.46
N GLN A 104 4.53 -12.10 -16.75
CA GLN A 104 3.40 -11.35 -17.32
C GLN A 104 2.04 -11.76 -16.74
N ALA A 105 1.88 -13.00 -16.31
CA ALA A 105 0.62 -13.51 -15.77
C ALA A 105 0.41 -13.14 -14.28
N GLU A 106 1.46 -12.90 -13.51
CA GLU A 106 1.41 -12.78 -12.05
C GLU A 106 1.67 -11.36 -11.52
N PHE A 107 2.18 -10.44 -12.33
CA PHE A 107 2.71 -9.14 -11.90
C PHE A 107 1.68 -7.99 -11.97
N ASN A 108 0.53 -8.15 -11.31
CA ASN A 108 -0.54 -7.16 -11.37
C ASN A 108 -0.68 -6.26 -10.15
N LEU A 109 0.30 -6.18 -9.24
CA LEU A 109 0.20 -5.32 -8.06
C LEU A 109 1.49 -4.54 -7.80
N HIS A 110 1.35 -3.35 -7.24
CA HIS A 110 2.36 -2.43 -6.66
C HIS A 110 3.79 -3.01 -6.60
N GLU A 111 4.41 -3.13 -7.71
CA GLU A 111 5.45 -4.07 -8.11
C GLU A 111 6.75 -3.97 -7.32
N THR A 112 7.12 -2.77 -6.85
CA THR A 112 8.28 -2.63 -5.96
C THR A 112 8.02 -3.25 -4.59
N LEU A 113 6.80 -3.10 -4.09
CA LEU A 113 6.41 -3.63 -2.79
C LEU A 113 6.24 -5.16 -2.85
N SER A 114 5.90 -5.72 -4.02
CA SER A 114 5.92 -7.17 -4.24
C SER A 114 7.34 -7.74 -4.17
N LEU A 115 8.32 -7.07 -4.77
CA LEU A 115 9.75 -7.45 -4.60
C LEU A 115 10.20 -7.35 -3.15
N PHE A 116 9.75 -6.32 -2.43
CA PHE A 116 10.00 -6.23 -1.01
C PHE A 116 9.41 -7.41 -0.23
N LEU A 117 8.18 -7.85 -0.58
CA LEU A 117 7.55 -9.00 0.06
C LEU A 117 8.40 -10.26 -0.10
N VAL A 118 8.83 -10.58 -1.33
CA VAL A 118 9.66 -11.76 -1.60
C VAL A 118 10.94 -11.74 -0.77
N GLU A 119 11.66 -10.62 -0.77
CA GLU A 119 12.89 -10.49 0.01
C GLU A 119 12.65 -10.52 1.52
N ALA A 120 11.58 -9.91 2.02
CA ALA A 120 11.25 -9.90 3.43
C ALA A 120 10.84 -11.29 3.94
N VAL A 121 10.13 -12.09 3.12
CA VAL A 121 9.79 -13.48 3.43
C VAL A 121 11.04 -14.33 3.64
N GLU A 122 12.07 -14.17 2.82
CA GLU A 122 13.35 -14.88 2.98
C GLU A 122 14.07 -14.54 4.30
N ARG A 123 13.82 -13.35 4.83
CA ARG A 123 14.40 -12.86 6.10
C ARG A 123 13.58 -13.23 7.34
N LEU A 124 12.38 -13.75 7.14
CA LEU A 124 11.51 -14.12 8.24
C LEU A 124 12.15 -15.27 9.05
N ARG A 125 12.15 -15.13 10.38
CA ARG A 125 12.70 -16.11 11.32
C ARG A 125 11.76 -16.23 12.51
N PRO A 126 11.75 -17.38 13.22
CA PRO A 126 10.89 -17.61 14.41
C PRO A 126 11.04 -16.55 15.51
N LYS A 127 12.20 -15.93 15.63
CA LYS A 127 12.44 -14.85 16.60
C LYS A 127 11.58 -13.59 16.37
N HIS A 128 10.94 -13.45 15.21
CA HIS A 128 10.09 -12.31 14.88
C HIS A 128 8.61 -12.54 15.26
N GLY A 129 8.32 -13.59 15.99
CA GLY A 129 6.99 -14.01 16.41
C GLY A 129 6.47 -15.19 15.58
N ASP A 130 5.14 -15.37 15.57
CA ASP A 130 4.49 -16.38 14.73
C ASP A 130 4.77 -16.07 13.25
N PRO A 131 5.45 -16.96 12.51
CA PRO A 131 5.92 -16.68 11.15
C PRO A 131 4.77 -16.42 10.18
N GLU A 132 3.70 -17.21 10.24
CA GLU A 132 2.56 -17.08 9.33
C GLU A 132 1.78 -15.78 9.59
N LEU A 133 1.53 -15.45 10.85
CA LEU A 133 0.89 -14.20 11.24
C LEU A 133 1.77 -12.98 10.89
N THR A 134 3.09 -13.11 11.02
CA THR A 134 4.03 -12.06 10.62
C THR A 134 4.04 -11.88 9.11
N LEU A 135 3.88 -12.96 8.36
CA LEU A 135 3.74 -12.92 6.91
C LEU A 135 2.44 -12.24 6.48
N ILE A 136 1.32 -12.51 7.17
CA ILE A 136 0.06 -11.77 6.94
C ILE A 136 0.27 -10.27 7.21
N SER A 137 0.93 -9.88 8.30
CA SER A 137 1.25 -8.47 8.60
C SER A 137 2.13 -7.84 7.52
N LEU A 138 3.08 -8.59 6.96
CA LEU A 138 3.94 -8.15 5.88
C LEU A 138 3.13 -7.87 4.61
N VAL A 139 2.21 -8.77 4.24
CA VAL A 139 1.29 -8.58 3.12
C VAL A 139 0.40 -7.37 3.34
N GLU A 140 -0.18 -7.21 4.54
CA GLU A 140 -1.00 -6.04 4.85
C GLU A 140 -0.23 -4.73 4.75
N ALA A 141 1.03 -4.71 5.19
CA ALA A 141 1.85 -3.51 5.25
C ALA A 141 2.15 -2.88 3.87
N VAL A 142 2.10 -3.65 2.80
CA VAL A 142 2.31 -3.17 1.42
C VAL A 142 1.02 -2.76 0.70
N LEU A 143 -0.14 -3.04 1.28
CA LEU A 143 -1.44 -2.70 0.71
C LEU A 143 -1.91 -1.32 1.15
N GLU A 144 -2.86 -0.76 0.41
CA GLU A 144 -3.53 0.48 0.78
C GLU A 144 -4.26 0.37 2.13
N ASP A 145 -4.35 1.50 2.81
CA ASP A 145 -5.02 1.57 4.10
C ASP A 145 -6.55 1.53 3.96
N PRO A 146 -7.23 0.55 4.60
CA PRO A 146 -8.68 0.58 4.77
C PRO A 146 -9.04 1.57 5.90
N ARG A 147 -8.85 2.87 5.65
CA ARG A 147 -8.84 3.93 6.66
C ARG A 147 -10.01 3.89 7.63
N GLN A 148 -11.23 3.65 7.13
CA GLN A 148 -12.42 3.60 7.98
C GLN A 148 -12.38 2.43 8.96
N VAL A 149 -11.82 1.28 8.56
CA VAL A 149 -11.62 0.12 9.42
C VAL A 149 -10.55 0.43 10.46
N LEU A 150 -9.43 1.01 10.06
CA LEU A 150 -8.34 1.41 10.97
C LEU A 150 -8.79 2.44 12.00
N TYR A 151 -9.60 3.43 11.60
CA TYR A 151 -10.18 4.38 12.54
C TYR A 151 -11.14 3.73 13.54
N ALA A 152 -11.88 2.70 13.12
CA ALA A 152 -12.74 1.95 14.03
C ALA A 152 -11.93 1.12 15.05
N GLN A 153 -10.80 0.50 14.63
CA GLN A 153 -9.87 -0.15 15.54
C GLN A 153 -9.28 0.85 16.54
N GLU A 154 -8.76 1.98 16.05
CA GLU A 154 -8.20 3.04 16.90
C GLU A 154 -9.21 3.58 17.89
N LYS A 155 -10.45 3.85 17.44
CA LYS A 155 -11.53 4.31 18.32
C LYS A 155 -11.81 3.31 19.44
N ARG A 156 -11.94 2.02 19.13
CA ARG A 156 -12.18 0.97 20.11
C ARG A 156 -11.05 0.89 21.14
N LEU A 157 -9.80 0.97 20.72
CA LEU A 157 -8.64 0.97 21.60
C LEU A 157 -8.64 2.22 22.50
N ARG A 158 -8.97 3.37 21.94
CA ARG A 158 -9.06 4.65 22.66
C ARG A 158 -10.18 4.61 23.70
N ASP A 159 -11.35 4.08 23.36
CA ASP A 159 -12.48 3.95 24.27
C ASP A 159 -12.16 2.97 25.42
N ALA A 160 -11.52 1.84 25.13
CA ALA A 160 -11.08 0.88 26.13
C ALA A 160 -10.02 1.49 27.08
N LEU A 161 -9.04 2.22 26.53
CA LEU A 161 -8.04 2.92 27.32
C LEU A 161 -8.68 4.00 28.19
N ALA A 162 -9.61 4.78 27.64
CA ALA A 162 -10.32 5.82 28.39
C ALA A 162 -11.07 5.25 29.60
N THR A 163 -11.77 4.13 29.40
CA THR A 163 -12.49 3.43 30.49
C THR A 163 -11.52 2.95 31.56
N ARG A 164 -10.41 2.32 31.17
CA ARG A 164 -9.37 1.84 32.09
C ARG A 164 -8.73 2.99 32.90
N LEU A 165 -8.35 4.08 32.21
CA LEU A 165 -7.72 5.24 32.89
C LEU A 165 -8.70 5.96 33.83
N LYS A 166 -10.00 5.99 33.49
CA LYS A 166 -11.04 6.50 34.37
C LYS A 166 -11.17 5.66 35.64
N SER A 167 -11.21 4.33 35.52
CA SER A 167 -11.30 3.44 36.69
C SER A 167 -10.06 3.51 37.59
N GLN A 168 -8.90 3.88 37.03
CA GLN A 168 -7.65 4.10 37.79
C GLN A 168 -7.54 5.51 38.40
N GLY A 169 -8.54 6.36 38.22
CA GLY A 169 -8.54 7.73 38.79
C GLY A 169 -7.54 8.69 38.14
N VAL A 170 -7.02 8.37 36.94
CA VAL A 170 -6.04 9.24 36.26
C VAL A 170 -6.66 10.60 35.92
N PRO A 171 -5.97 11.74 36.18
CA PRO A 171 -6.48 13.09 35.91
C PRO A 171 -6.82 13.31 34.44
N PHE A 172 -7.79 14.17 34.13
CA PHE A 172 -8.30 14.39 32.76
C PHE A 172 -7.22 14.78 31.77
N HIS A 173 -6.34 15.72 32.11
CA HIS A 173 -5.28 16.19 31.23
C HIS A 173 -4.27 15.06 30.84
N GLU A 174 -3.93 14.23 31.82
CA GLU A 174 -3.04 13.09 31.59
C GLU A 174 -3.72 12.00 30.76
N ARG A 175 -5.02 11.75 30.99
CA ARG A 175 -5.82 10.86 30.14
C ARG A 175 -5.80 11.33 28.69
N GLN A 176 -6.03 12.63 28.44
CA GLN A 176 -6.03 13.19 27.09
C GLN A 176 -4.69 13.00 26.39
N ALA A 177 -3.58 13.26 27.07
CA ALA A 177 -2.24 13.07 26.52
C ALA A 177 -2.00 11.61 26.11
N ARG A 178 -2.42 10.65 26.96
CA ARG A 178 -2.30 9.20 26.64
C ARG A 178 -3.23 8.76 25.50
N LEU A 179 -4.45 9.29 25.45
CA LEU A 179 -5.42 8.97 24.39
C LEU A 179 -5.00 9.50 23.01
N GLN A 180 -4.26 10.61 22.95
CA GLN A 180 -3.72 11.14 21.70
C GLN A 180 -2.63 10.27 21.09
N GLN A 181 -1.98 9.42 21.89
CA GLN A 181 -0.93 8.50 21.43
C GLN A 181 -1.48 7.16 20.91
N VAL A 182 -2.78 6.91 21.07
CA VAL A 182 -3.40 5.66 20.62
C VAL A 182 -3.49 5.66 19.10
N THR A 183 -2.96 4.62 18.51
CA THR A 183 -3.06 4.32 17.08
C THR A 183 -3.61 2.91 16.88
N TRP A 184 -3.95 2.55 15.64
CA TRP A 184 -4.34 1.18 15.32
C TRP A 184 -3.18 0.19 15.54
N PRO A 185 -3.49 -1.12 15.73
CA PRO A 185 -2.48 -2.14 15.99
C PRO A 185 -1.48 -2.30 14.83
N ARG A 186 -0.21 -2.38 15.17
CA ARG A 186 0.89 -2.56 14.20
C ARG A 186 1.80 -3.70 14.65
N PRO A 187 1.31 -4.93 14.65
CA PRO A 187 2.14 -6.08 15.03
C PRO A 187 3.31 -6.24 14.07
N ALA A 188 4.43 -6.74 14.60
CA ALA A 188 5.68 -6.94 13.85
C ALA A 188 6.30 -5.66 13.23
N GLU A 189 5.88 -4.45 13.66
CA GLU A 189 6.35 -3.16 13.11
C GLU A 189 7.88 -3.06 13.08
N ALA A 190 8.57 -3.44 14.15
CA ALA A 190 10.04 -3.39 14.21
C ALA A 190 10.72 -4.28 13.16
N PHE A 191 10.16 -5.47 12.89
CA PHE A 191 10.65 -6.36 11.82
C PHE A 191 10.36 -5.76 10.45
N LEU A 192 9.14 -5.29 10.22
CA LEU A 192 8.70 -4.69 8.95
C LEU A 192 9.56 -3.48 8.58
N GLU A 193 9.75 -2.57 9.53
CA GLU A 193 10.59 -1.38 9.32
C GLU A 193 12.07 -1.73 9.10
N GLY A 194 12.60 -2.70 9.85
CA GLY A 194 13.98 -3.15 9.69
C GLY A 194 14.23 -3.80 8.33
N ALA A 195 13.33 -4.66 7.88
CA ALA A 195 13.37 -5.28 6.56
C ALA A 195 13.24 -4.24 5.45
N PHE A 196 12.28 -3.31 5.59
CA PHE A 196 12.02 -2.26 4.62
C PHE A 196 13.18 -1.27 4.51
N ARG A 197 13.81 -0.89 5.63
CA ARG A 197 14.97 -0.01 5.64
C ARG A 197 16.12 -0.58 4.80
N GLY A 198 16.40 -1.88 4.96
CA GLY A 198 17.41 -2.57 4.17
C GLY A 198 17.07 -2.66 2.69
N PHE A 199 15.79 -2.79 2.36
CA PHE A 199 15.30 -2.80 0.98
C PHE A 199 15.34 -1.38 0.37
N ALA A 200 14.80 -0.38 1.06
CA ALA A 200 14.74 1.01 0.61
C ALA A 200 16.14 1.63 0.39
N ALA A 201 17.16 1.20 1.15
CA ALA A 201 18.55 1.65 0.94
C ALA A 201 19.07 1.32 -0.48
N ARG A 202 18.53 0.25 -1.12
CA ARG A 202 18.87 -0.16 -2.48
C ARG A 202 17.89 0.36 -3.53
N HIS A 203 16.76 0.92 -3.08
CA HIS A 203 15.66 1.42 -3.90
C HIS A 203 15.30 2.87 -3.51
N PRO A 204 16.13 3.86 -3.88
CA PRO A 204 16.06 5.23 -3.34
C PRO A 204 14.80 6.01 -3.73
N TRP A 205 13.91 5.46 -4.54
CA TRP A 205 12.59 6.02 -4.85
C TRP A 205 11.50 5.63 -3.87
N LEU A 206 11.76 4.66 -2.97
CA LEU A 206 10.85 4.28 -1.90
C LEU A 206 10.97 5.25 -0.73
N SER A 207 9.85 5.58 -0.14
CA SER A 207 9.77 6.31 1.13
C SER A 207 9.20 5.42 2.22
N PHE A 208 9.47 5.76 3.48
CA PHE A 208 8.85 5.05 4.61
C PHE A 208 7.31 5.15 4.63
N GLU A 209 6.73 6.13 3.94
CA GLU A 209 5.28 6.28 3.76
C GLU A 209 4.67 5.18 2.87
N ASP A 210 5.51 4.48 2.08
CA ASP A 210 5.07 3.37 1.25
C ASP A 210 4.84 2.09 2.07
N LEU A 211 5.50 1.96 3.24
CA LEU A 211 5.24 0.89 4.21
C LEU A 211 4.18 1.36 5.21
N ARG A 212 3.10 0.61 5.30
CA ARG A 212 1.91 0.95 6.11
C ARG A 212 1.52 -0.19 7.04
N PRO A 213 2.24 -0.39 8.16
CA PRO A 213 1.94 -1.45 9.11
C PRO A 213 0.53 -1.33 9.66
N LYS A 214 -0.23 -2.42 9.61
CA LYS A 214 -1.60 -2.54 10.10
C LYS A 214 -1.94 -3.99 10.44
N SER A 215 -3.09 -4.21 11.05
CA SER A 215 -3.54 -5.54 11.45
C SER A 215 -5.07 -5.63 11.34
N VAL A 216 -5.57 -5.94 10.17
CA VAL A 216 -7.00 -6.16 9.92
C VAL A 216 -7.24 -7.64 9.63
N ALA A 217 -6.62 -8.17 8.56
CA ALA A 217 -6.70 -9.59 8.22
C ALA A 217 -5.99 -10.46 9.27
N ARG A 218 -4.84 -10.01 9.77
CA ARG A 218 -4.14 -10.70 10.85
C ARG A 218 -5.03 -10.83 12.08
N GLU A 219 -5.62 -9.74 12.56
CA GLU A 219 -6.49 -9.76 13.76
C GLU A 219 -7.69 -10.68 13.56
N LEU A 220 -8.33 -10.63 12.38
CA LEU A 220 -9.44 -11.50 12.03
C LEU A 220 -9.05 -12.97 12.12
N LEU A 221 -7.89 -13.35 11.59
CA LEU A 221 -7.37 -14.71 11.62
C LEU A 221 -6.93 -15.16 13.03
N GLU A 222 -6.21 -14.29 13.74
CA GLU A 222 -5.63 -14.54 15.07
C GLU A 222 -6.74 -14.75 16.11
N GLU A 223 -7.81 -13.95 16.05
CA GLU A 223 -8.94 -14.05 16.96
C GLU A 223 -10.06 -14.98 16.47
N GLY A 224 -9.91 -15.57 15.31
CA GLY A 224 -10.88 -16.52 14.79
C GLY A 224 -12.23 -15.93 14.43
N LEU A 225 -12.28 -14.65 14.07
CA LEU A 225 -13.51 -13.95 13.69
C LEU A 225 -13.94 -14.32 12.27
N ASP A 226 -15.24 -14.38 12.06
CA ASP A 226 -15.83 -14.34 10.72
C ASP A 226 -16.05 -12.87 10.27
N PHE A 227 -16.51 -12.67 9.05
CA PHE A 227 -16.76 -11.34 8.50
C PHE A 227 -17.75 -10.54 9.34
N ASN A 228 -18.89 -11.14 9.65
CA ASN A 228 -19.95 -10.49 10.41
C ASN A 228 -19.52 -10.16 11.84
N GLY A 229 -18.81 -11.07 12.49
CA GLY A 229 -18.24 -10.87 13.83
C GLY A 229 -17.28 -9.68 13.86
N TYR A 230 -16.42 -9.55 12.83
CA TYR A 230 -15.52 -8.42 12.70
C TYR A 230 -16.28 -7.10 12.47
N VAL A 231 -17.27 -7.10 11.55
CA VAL A 231 -18.12 -5.94 11.25
C VAL A 231 -18.86 -5.46 12.50
N LEU A 232 -19.46 -6.38 13.26
CA LEU A 232 -20.18 -6.07 14.49
C LEU A 232 -19.25 -5.58 15.58
N ARG A 233 -18.09 -6.21 15.75
CA ARG A 233 -17.07 -5.84 16.75
C ARG A 233 -16.64 -4.38 16.65
N TYR A 234 -16.50 -3.89 15.42
CA TYR A 234 -16.01 -2.55 15.12
C TYR A 234 -17.11 -1.54 14.74
N GLY A 235 -18.35 -2.00 14.61
CA GLY A 235 -19.49 -1.15 14.24
C GLY A 235 -19.36 -0.55 12.83
N ILE A 236 -18.81 -1.32 11.89
CA ILE A 236 -18.46 -0.86 10.53
C ILE A 236 -19.43 -1.31 9.44
N GLN A 237 -20.71 -1.57 9.78
CA GLN A 237 -21.75 -2.04 8.84
C GLN A 237 -21.91 -1.14 7.61
N ARG A 238 -21.66 0.17 7.76
CA ARG A 238 -21.78 1.12 6.64
C ARG A 238 -20.59 1.13 5.68
N VAL A 239 -19.50 0.47 6.06
CA VAL A 239 -18.25 0.46 5.31
C VAL A 239 -17.68 -0.95 5.15
N GLU A 240 -18.51 -1.96 5.33
CA GLU A 240 -18.13 -3.38 5.20
C GLU A 240 -17.50 -3.72 3.85
N GLY A 241 -17.91 -3.06 2.76
CA GLY A 241 -17.30 -3.21 1.44
C GLY A 241 -15.81 -2.79 1.40
N ILE A 242 -15.37 -1.90 2.31
CA ILE A 242 -13.94 -1.54 2.44
C ILE A 242 -13.18 -2.69 3.10
N LEU A 243 -13.77 -3.31 4.14
CA LEU A 243 -13.20 -4.49 4.78
C LEU A 243 -13.08 -5.64 3.76
N LEU A 244 -14.18 -5.94 3.05
CA LEU A 244 -14.22 -7.00 2.04
C LEU A 244 -13.14 -6.80 0.96
N ARG A 245 -13.01 -5.59 0.42
CA ARG A 245 -12.00 -5.25 -0.56
C ARG A 245 -10.58 -5.43 -0.01
N HIS A 246 -10.34 -5.02 1.24
CA HIS A 246 -9.04 -5.17 1.88
C HIS A 246 -8.68 -6.65 2.09
N LEU A 247 -9.57 -7.44 2.66
CA LEU A 247 -9.37 -8.88 2.84
C LEU A 247 -9.13 -9.60 1.50
N GLY A 248 -9.90 -9.23 0.46
CA GLY A 248 -9.71 -9.75 -0.90
C GLY A 248 -8.36 -9.36 -1.49
N ALA A 249 -7.85 -8.16 -1.21
CA ALA A 249 -6.51 -7.75 -1.62
C ALA A 249 -5.43 -8.54 -0.89
N VAL A 250 -5.58 -8.75 0.44
CA VAL A 250 -4.66 -9.57 1.25
C VAL A 250 -4.60 -10.99 0.70
N TYR A 251 -5.75 -11.63 0.48
CA TYR A 251 -5.83 -12.98 -0.07
C TYR A 251 -5.12 -13.10 -1.41
N ARG A 252 -5.42 -12.22 -2.36
CA ARG A 252 -4.81 -12.23 -3.70
C ARG A 252 -3.30 -12.04 -3.62
N THR A 253 -2.84 -11.05 -2.85
CA THR A 253 -1.41 -10.76 -2.70
C THR A 253 -0.69 -11.94 -2.05
N LEU A 254 -1.30 -12.59 -1.04
CA LEU A 254 -0.76 -13.76 -0.38
C LEU A 254 -0.52 -14.91 -1.37
N ILE A 255 -1.54 -15.22 -2.17
CA ILE A 255 -1.46 -16.33 -3.14
C ILE A 255 -0.52 -16.01 -4.31
N GLN A 256 -0.48 -14.76 -4.77
CA GLN A 256 0.31 -14.38 -5.94
C GLN A 256 1.78 -14.12 -5.62
N THR A 257 2.10 -13.58 -4.44
CA THR A 257 3.43 -13.04 -4.16
C THR A 257 4.28 -13.94 -3.25
N VAL A 258 3.65 -14.76 -2.40
CA VAL A 258 4.40 -15.61 -1.48
C VAL A 258 5.00 -16.79 -2.24
N PRO A 259 6.36 -16.96 -2.22
CA PRO A 259 7.02 -18.05 -2.91
C PRO A 259 6.51 -19.42 -2.41
N GLU A 260 6.46 -20.41 -3.30
CA GLU A 260 5.98 -21.77 -2.96
C GLU A 260 6.71 -22.37 -1.76
N GLY A 261 8.02 -22.18 -1.67
CA GLY A 261 8.82 -22.67 -0.54
C GLY A 261 8.48 -22.08 0.83
N ALA A 262 7.72 -20.95 0.85
CA ALA A 262 7.24 -20.31 2.08
C ALA A 262 5.75 -20.62 2.38
N ARG A 263 5.07 -21.36 1.51
CA ARG A 263 3.66 -21.75 1.67
C ARG A 263 3.52 -22.95 2.59
N THR A 264 3.56 -22.70 3.89
CA THR A 264 3.31 -23.77 4.88
C THR A 264 1.85 -24.24 4.83
N PRO A 265 1.53 -25.48 5.26
CA PRO A 265 0.15 -25.93 5.38
C PRO A 265 -0.72 -24.97 6.20
N ARG A 266 -0.20 -24.47 7.32
CA ARG A 266 -0.90 -23.51 8.20
C ARG A 266 -1.19 -22.19 7.48
N LEU A 267 -0.27 -21.67 6.67
CA LEU A 267 -0.48 -20.49 5.86
C LEU A 267 -1.60 -20.71 4.82
N MET A 268 -1.61 -21.90 4.21
CA MET A 268 -2.64 -22.25 3.22
C MET A 268 -4.03 -22.39 3.88
N ASP A 269 -4.10 -22.92 5.11
CA ASP A 269 -5.34 -22.94 5.89
C ASP A 269 -5.82 -21.51 6.22
N MET A 270 -4.90 -20.62 6.60
CA MET A 270 -5.23 -19.20 6.80
C MET A 270 -5.73 -18.53 5.52
N ALA A 271 -5.12 -18.81 4.38
CA ALA A 271 -5.56 -18.31 3.08
C ALA A 271 -6.94 -18.87 2.70
N ALA A 272 -7.19 -20.17 2.92
CA ALA A 272 -8.50 -20.79 2.69
C ALA A 272 -9.58 -20.13 3.56
N ARG A 273 -9.27 -19.86 4.81
CA ARG A 273 -10.15 -19.17 5.75
C ARG A 273 -10.43 -17.72 5.32
N LEU A 274 -9.44 -16.97 4.86
CA LEU A 274 -9.66 -15.65 4.26
C LEU A 274 -10.59 -15.74 3.05
N ARG A 275 -10.42 -16.75 2.21
CA ARG A 275 -11.29 -16.98 1.05
C ARG A 275 -12.74 -17.27 1.46
N GLU A 276 -12.96 -18.08 2.48
CA GLU A 276 -14.30 -18.34 3.02
C GLU A 276 -14.98 -17.09 3.58
N VAL A 277 -14.20 -16.24 4.26
CA VAL A 277 -14.68 -14.97 4.81
C VAL A 277 -15.10 -13.98 3.71
N ILE A 278 -14.51 -14.07 2.51
CA ILE A 278 -14.74 -13.17 1.38
C ILE A 278 -15.86 -13.69 0.45
N ALA A 279 -16.14 -15.00 0.48
CA ALA A 279 -17.13 -15.65 -0.36
C ALA A 279 -18.57 -15.38 0.12
#